data_105f709387d9e71f15505945d9fc2045
#
_entry.id   105f709387d9e71f15505945d9fc2045
#
_cell.length_a   1.000
_cell.length_b   1.000
_cell.length_c   1.000
_cell.angle_alpha   90.00
_cell.angle_beta   90.00
_cell.angle_gamma   90.00
#
_symmetry.space_group_name_H-M   'P 1'
#
loop_
_entity.id
_entity.type
_entity.pdbx_description
1 polymer ?
#
loop_
_entity_poly.entity_id
_entity_poly.type
_entity_poly.pdbx_seq_one_letter_code
_entity_poly.pdbx_strand_id
1 'polypeptide(L)'
;MPDQSLYDEKALLAEIAAGNEIAFRKLFDFYKKRFYAVALKMTGSDEIAKDIVQDTFMNIWDKRESLSDVDNPSAYFFTAVYRRIYHHYRKVAQEKKLLEEASSINDSVNTTEEMVLAHESSELIFEAVEKLPPQQKLVFRLSRQEGLNREEVASQLNISPNTVRNHLAEAIKFIRTFLRNSTATFLIIFWFLKK
;
A
#
# COMPACT_ATOMS: atom_id res chain seq x y z
N MET A 1 16.12 -18.03 16.89
CA MET A 1 14.93 -17.72 16.07
C MET A 1 13.72 -18.05 16.93
N PRO A 2 12.81 -17.12 17.22
CA PRO A 2 11.60 -17.50 17.95
C PRO A 2 10.71 -18.32 17.02
N ASP A 3 10.22 -19.40 17.60
CA ASP A 3 9.40 -20.44 17.00
C ASP A 3 8.17 -19.86 16.27
N GLN A 4 8.13 -20.02 14.96
CA GLN A 4 7.05 -19.54 14.07
C GLN A 4 5.83 -20.48 14.10
N SER A 5 5.87 -21.54 14.87
CA SER A 5 4.89 -22.65 14.82
C SER A 5 3.67 -22.49 15.73
N LEU A 6 3.56 -21.40 16.51
CA LEU A 6 2.49 -21.22 17.52
C LEU A 6 1.55 -20.02 17.24
N TYR A 7 1.69 -19.36 16.10
CA TYR A 7 0.84 -18.22 15.79
C TYR A 7 -0.28 -18.67 14.85
N ASP A 8 -1.36 -19.16 15.42
CA ASP A 8 -2.60 -19.32 14.65
C ASP A 8 -3.17 -17.93 14.35
N GLU A 9 -2.69 -17.37 13.23
CA GLU A 9 -3.09 -16.03 12.79
C GLU A 9 -4.62 -15.93 12.62
N LYS A 10 -5.30 -17.00 12.20
CA LYS A 10 -6.76 -16.98 12.03
C LYS A 10 -7.48 -16.90 13.37
N ALA A 11 -7.06 -17.69 14.37
CA ALA A 11 -7.64 -17.62 15.71
C ALA A 11 -7.43 -16.22 16.32
N LEU A 12 -6.23 -15.66 16.16
CA LEU A 12 -5.93 -14.31 16.64
C LEU A 12 -6.82 -13.25 15.97
N LEU A 13 -7.05 -13.35 14.65
CA LEU A 13 -7.91 -12.41 13.94
C LEU A 13 -9.36 -12.51 14.37
N ALA A 14 -9.86 -13.70 14.66
CA ALA A 14 -11.22 -13.89 15.20
C ALA A 14 -11.37 -13.23 16.58
N GLU A 15 -10.36 -13.36 17.46
CA GLU A 15 -10.35 -12.66 18.75
C GLU A 15 -10.35 -11.13 18.58
N ILE A 16 -9.55 -10.59 17.64
CA ILE A 16 -9.49 -9.16 17.36
C ILE A 16 -10.82 -8.67 16.80
N ALA A 17 -11.44 -9.44 15.91
CA ALA A 17 -12.77 -9.12 15.36
C ALA A 17 -13.83 -9.03 16.45
N ALA A 18 -13.72 -9.86 17.50
CA ALA A 18 -14.57 -9.80 18.69
C ALA A 18 -14.21 -8.64 19.65
N GLY A 19 -13.23 -7.78 19.33
CA GLY A 19 -12.84 -6.63 20.14
C GLY A 19 -11.80 -6.94 21.23
N ASN A 20 -11.09 -8.06 21.17
CA ASN A 20 -10.07 -8.40 22.15
C ASN A 20 -8.80 -7.55 21.96
N GLU A 21 -8.60 -6.57 22.84
CA GLU A 21 -7.43 -5.66 22.81
C GLU A 21 -6.11 -6.39 23.09
N ILE A 22 -6.12 -7.46 23.89
CA ILE A 22 -4.91 -8.24 24.17
C ILE A 22 -4.45 -8.97 22.92
N ALA A 23 -5.39 -9.52 22.15
CA ALA A 23 -5.10 -10.13 20.85
C ALA A 23 -4.57 -9.10 19.85
N PHE A 24 -5.16 -7.90 19.83
CA PHE A 24 -4.67 -6.80 18.99
C PHE A 24 -3.25 -6.35 19.38
N ARG A 25 -2.94 -6.29 20.68
CA ARG A 25 -1.60 -5.97 21.15
C ARG A 25 -0.55 -7.00 20.67
N LYS A 26 -0.89 -8.28 20.67
CA LYS A 26 -0.02 -9.34 20.12
C LYS A 26 0.25 -9.12 18.62
N LEU A 27 -0.80 -8.79 17.85
CA LEU A 27 -0.68 -8.45 16.43
C LEU A 27 0.23 -7.24 16.23
N PHE A 28 0.01 -6.17 17.00
CA PHE A 28 0.82 -4.96 16.96
C PHE A 28 2.30 -5.27 17.22
N ASP A 29 2.61 -5.99 18.29
CA ASP A 29 3.99 -6.33 18.67
C ASP A 29 4.69 -7.18 17.60
N PHE A 30 3.95 -8.05 16.91
CA PHE A 30 4.46 -8.89 15.85
C PHE A 30 4.79 -8.11 14.57
N TYR A 31 3.92 -7.18 14.17
CA TYR A 31 4.03 -6.49 12.88
C TYR A 31 4.69 -5.12 12.93
N LYS A 32 4.69 -4.40 14.06
CA LYS A 32 5.15 -3.01 14.16
C LYS A 32 6.55 -2.76 13.59
N LYS A 33 7.52 -3.63 13.89
CA LYS A 33 8.89 -3.50 13.40
C LYS A 33 9.00 -3.71 11.89
N ARG A 34 8.21 -4.65 11.35
CA ARG A 34 8.18 -4.97 9.92
C ARG A 34 7.53 -3.84 9.13
N PHE A 35 6.41 -3.31 9.62
CA PHE A 35 5.71 -2.17 9.00
C PHE A 35 6.60 -0.94 9.01
N TYR A 36 7.22 -0.65 10.15
CA TYR A 36 8.14 0.46 10.28
C TYR A 36 9.32 0.35 9.30
N ALA A 37 9.96 -0.82 9.19
CA ALA A 37 11.07 -1.03 8.27
C ALA A 37 10.66 -0.79 6.80
N VAL A 38 9.45 -1.25 6.41
CA VAL A 38 8.91 -1.01 5.06
C VAL A 38 8.61 0.47 4.86
N ALA A 39 7.93 1.11 5.80
CA ALA A 39 7.57 2.52 5.70
C ALA A 39 8.82 3.40 5.66
N LEU A 40 9.79 3.19 6.56
CA LEU A 40 11.05 3.93 6.58
C LEU A 40 11.85 3.76 5.29
N LYS A 41 11.94 2.52 4.78
CA LYS A 41 12.63 2.24 3.51
C LYS A 41 12.02 2.98 2.33
N MET A 42 10.69 3.11 2.31
CA MET A 42 9.99 3.75 1.21
C MET A 42 9.91 5.27 1.34
N THR A 43 9.75 5.80 2.56
CA THR A 43 9.55 7.25 2.77
C THR A 43 10.84 8.00 3.05
N GLY A 44 11.92 7.29 3.47
CA GLY A 44 13.18 7.93 3.90
C GLY A 44 13.07 8.75 5.18
N SER A 45 11.88 8.85 5.81
CA SER A 45 11.63 9.68 6.99
C SER A 45 11.12 8.86 8.16
N ASP A 46 11.79 8.99 9.31
CA ASP A 46 11.44 8.34 10.56
C ASP A 46 10.06 8.79 11.06
N GLU A 47 9.77 10.08 10.99
CA GLU A 47 8.52 10.69 11.42
C GLU A 47 7.34 10.15 10.57
N ILE A 48 7.47 10.23 9.25
CA ILE A 48 6.45 9.73 8.32
C ILE A 48 6.24 8.23 8.46
N ALA A 49 7.33 7.47 8.68
CA ALA A 49 7.24 6.03 8.88
C ALA A 49 6.46 5.67 10.15
N LYS A 50 6.66 6.41 11.25
CA LYS A 50 5.91 6.23 12.50
C LYS A 50 4.43 6.55 12.32
N ASP A 51 4.11 7.64 11.64
CA ASP A 51 2.73 8.04 11.36
C ASP A 51 2.01 7.00 10.50
N ILE A 52 2.67 6.51 9.44
CA ILE A 52 2.12 5.44 8.59
C ILE A 52 1.83 4.17 9.39
N VAL A 53 2.74 3.78 10.29
CA VAL A 53 2.54 2.60 11.15
C VAL A 53 1.36 2.81 12.08
N GLN A 54 1.29 3.94 12.75
CA GLN A 54 0.19 4.29 13.64
C GLN A 54 -1.16 4.28 12.90
N ASP A 55 -1.25 4.99 11.80
CA ASP A 55 -2.44 5.05 10.96
C ASP A 55 -2.88 3.67 10.44
N THR A 56 -1.90 2.82 10.10
CA THR A 56 -2.19 1.46 9.65
C THR A 56 -2.85 0.65 10.75
N PHE A 57 -2.32 0.68 11.97
CA PHE A 57 -2.90 -0.05 13.09
C PHE A 57 -4.25 0.52 13.53
N MET A 58 -4.42 1.83 13.52
CA MET A 58 -5.73 2.46 13.78
C MET A 58 -6.78 1.96 12.78
N ASN A 59 -6.45 1.98 11.49
CA ASN A 59 -7.38 1.49 10.46
C ASN A 59 -7.67 -0.02 10.57
N ILE A 60 -6.69 -0.83 10.99
CA ILE A 60 -6.90 -2.27 11.25
C ILE A 60 -7.88 -2.44 12.41
N TRP A 61 -7.74 -1.68 13.49
CA TRP A 61 -8.63 -1.73 14.65
C TRP A 61 -10.04 -1.25 14.31
N ASP A 62 -10.17 -0.17 13.56
CA ASP A 62 -11.46 0.38 13.13
C ASP A 62 -12.24 -0.63 12.28
N LYS A 63 -11.53 -1.40 11.45
CA LYS A 63 -12.11 -2.41 10.56
C LYS A 63 -12.02 -3.85 11.12
N ARG A 64 -11.80 -4.00 12.43
CA ARG A 64 -11.54 -5.29 13.06
C ARG A 64 -12.59 -6.37 12.79
N GLU A 65 -13.85 -5.98 12.68
CA GLU A 65 -14.96 -6.91 12.44
C GLU A 65 -14.80 -7.71 11.14
N SER A 66 -14.15 -7.10 10.13
CA SER A 66 -13.89 -7.76 8.84
C SER A 66 -12.64 -8.65 8.84
N LEU A 67 -11.89 -8.71 9.94
CA LEU A 67 -10.66 -9.49 10.00
C LEU A 67 -10.91 -11.00 10.06
N SER A 68 -12.08 -11.45 10.52
CA SER A 68 -12.48 -12.86 10.52
C SER A 68 -12.50 -13.48 9.12
N ASP A 69 -12.76 -12.67 8.09
CA ASP A 69 -12.91 -13.10 6.71
C ASP A 69 -11.59 -13.05 5.91
N VAL A 70 -10.49 -12.70 6.58
CA VAL A 70 -9.17 -12.55 5.94
C VAL A 70 -8.50 -13.91 5.76
N ASP A 71 -8.41 -14.40 4.53
CA ASP A 71 -7.74 -15.66 4.21
C ASP A 71 -6.21 -15.61 4.33
N ASN A 72 -5.60 -14.47 4.02
CA ASN A 72 -4.15 -14.27 4.10
C ASN A 72 -3.82 -13.02 4.92
N PRO A 73 -3.66 -13.17 6.25
CA PRO A 73 -3.43 -12.06 7.17
C PRO A 73 -2.20 -11.22 6.81
N SER A 74 -1.08 -11.89 6.52
CA SER A 74 0.17 -11.20 6.18
C SER A 74 0.01 -10.34 4.92
N ALA A 75 -0.58 -10.88 3.85
CA ALA A 75 -0.82 -10.11 2.63
C ALA A 75 -1.79 -8.95 2.86
N TYR A 76 -2.84 -9.15 3.67
CA TYR A 76 -3.79 -8.10 4.04
C TYR A 76 -3.09 -6.94 4.75
N PHE A 77 -2.30 -7.24 5.78
CA PHE A 77 -1.64 -6.23 6.60
C PHE A 77 -0.56 -5.47 5.83
N PHE A 78 0.28 -6.15 5.05
CA PHE A 78 1.25 -5.45 4.20
C PHE A 78 0.57 -4.60 3.12
N THR A 79 -0.56 -5.05 2.57
CA THR A 79 -1.37 -4.22 1.66
C THR A 79 -1.86 -2.95 2.35
N ALA A 80 -2.29 -3.03 3.62
CA ALA A 80 -2.71 -1.85 4.39
C ALA A 80 -1.57 -0.84 4.56
N VAL A 81 -0.34 -1.31 4.87
CA VAL A 81 0.86 -0.45 4.97
C VAL A 81 1.17 0.22 3.63
N TYR A 82 1.27 -0.55 2.54
CA TYR A 82 1.55 -0.01 1.22
C TYR A 82 0.51 1.01 0.77
N ARG A 83 -0.76 0.79 1.12
CA ARG A 83 -1.83 1.74 0.86
C ARG A 83 -1.61 3.07 1.58
N ARG A 84 -1.20 3.05 2.86
CA ARG A 84 -0.90 4.27 3.62
C ARG A 84 0.30 5.02 3.05
N ILE A 85 1.35 4.31 2.67
CA ILE A 85 2.52 4.89 2.00
C ILE A 85 2.11 5.57 0.68
N TYR A 86 1.31 4.88 -0.15
CA TYR A 86 0.80 5.46 -1.40
C TYR A 86 -0.07 6.70 -1.16
N HIS A 87 -0.93 6.66 -0.14
CA HIS A 87 -1.75 7.81 0.25
C HIS A 87 -0.91 9.02 0.66
N HIS A 88 0.16 8.78 1.41
CA HIS A 88 1.12 9.83 1.78
C HIS A 88 1.73 10.48 0.53
N TYR A 89 2.26 9.70 -0.40
CA TYR A 89 2.85 10.25 -1.63
C TYR A 89 1.84 11.01 -2.49
N ARG A 90 0.62 10.50 -2.60
CA ARG A 90 -0.45 11.19 -3.32
C ARG A 90 -0.77 12.54 -2.70
N LYS A 91 -0.82 12.61 -1.36
CA LYS A 91 -1.04 13.87 -0.63
C LYS A 91 0.08 14.87 -0.91
N VAL A 92 1.33 14.45 -0.81
CA VAL A 92 2.50 15.28 -1.11
C VAL A 92 2.48 15.80 -2.55
N ALA A 93 2.18 14.93 -3.52
CA ALA A 93 2.08 15.32 -4.92
C ALA A 93 0.94 16.33 -5.19
N GLN A 94 -0.21 16.17 -4.52
CA GLN A 94 -1.32 17.13 -4.61
C GLN A 94 -0.97 18.48 -3.99
N GLU A 95 -0.33 18.49 -2.82
CA GLU A 95 0.12 19.71 -2.14
C GLU A 95 1.15 20.46 -3.00
N LYS A 96 2.11 19.72 -3.61
CA LYS A 96 3.09 20.30 -4.53
C LYS A 96 2.40 20.95 -5.74
N LYS A 97 1.46 20.25 -6.36
CA LYS A 97 0.69 20.79 -7.50
C LYS A 97 -0.08 22.05 -7.14
N LEU A 98 -0.73 22.09 -5.98
CA LEU A 98 -1.43 23.27 -5.49
C LEU A 98 -0.48 24.45 -5.21
N LEU A 99 0.72 24.17 -4.68
CA LEU A 99 1.76 25.18 -4.47
C LEU A 99 2.32 25.71 -5.79
N GLU A 100 2.52 24.86 -6.79
CA GLU A 100 2.96 25.25 -8.14
C GLU A 100 1.89 26.10 -8.86
N GLU A 101 0.63 25.73 -8.73
CA GLU A 101 -0.51 26.52 -9.25
C GLU A 101 -0.65 27.88 -8.53
N ALA A 102 -0.37 27.92 -7.22
CA ALA A 102 -0.38 29.15 -6.42
C ALA A 102 0.89 30.02 -6.62
N SER A 103 2.01 29.40 -6.98
CA SER A 103 3.32 30.01 -7.11
C SER A 103 3.77 30.21 -8.56
N SER A 104 2.88 30.47 -9.50
CA SER A 104 3.29 30.86 -10.87
C SER A 104 4.28 32.07 -10.91
N ILE A 105 4.91 32.34 -9.78
CA ILE A 105 6.00 33.32 -9.57
C ILE A 105 7.08 32.64 -8.69
N ASN A 106 8.23 32.33 -9.34
CA ASN A 106 9.57 32.07 -8.80
C ASN A 106 9.98 30.72 -8.15
N ASP A 107 10.93 30.10 -8.88
CA ASP A 107 12.22 29.49 -8.50
C ASP A 107 12.31 28.28 -7.52
N SER A 108 12.87 27.25 -8.15
CA SER A 108 13.78 26.17 -7.69
C SER A 108 13.97 25.97 -6.18
N VAL A 109 13.49 24.85 -5.68
CA VAL A 109 13.95 24.25 -4.42
C VAL A 109 14.62 22.90 -4.71
N ASN A 110 15.87 22.78 -4.26
CA ASN A 110 16.70 21.57 -4.28
C ASN A 110 15.97 20.38 -3.63
N THR A 111 15.54 19.44 -4.44
CA THR A 111 15.10 18.12 -3.99
C THR A 111 16.31 17.19 -3.94
N THR A 112 16.54 16.54 -2.80
CA THR A 112 17.59 15.54 -2.64
C THR A 112 17.36 14.38 -3.63
N GLU A 113 18.43 13.83 -4.21
CA GLU A 113 18.38 12.75 -5.23
C GLU A 113 17.50 11.57 -4.83
N GLU A 114 17.42 11.24 -3.53
CA GLU A 114 16.55 10.17 -3.00
C GLU A 114 15.06 10.49 -3.12
N MET A 115 14.65 11.76 -2.97
CA MET A 115 13.27 12.19 -3.19
C MET A 115 12.90 12.16 -4.69
N VAL A 116 13.86 12.45 -5.57
CA VAL A 116 13.66 12.36 -7.02
C VAL A 116 13.44 10.90 -7.44
N LEU A 117 14.23 9.95 -6.95
CA LEU A 117 14.07 8.52 -7.25
C LEU A 117 12.75 7.94 -6.72
N ALA A 118 12.31 8.35 -5.53
CA ALA A 118 11.01 7.95 -4.98
C ALA A 118 9.86 8.57 -5.77
N HIS A 119 10.02 9.80 -6.25
CA HIS A 119 9.04 10.50 -7.06
C HIS A 119 8.93 9.87 -8.45
N GLU A 120 10.04 9.62 -9.14
CA GLU A 120 10.06 8.91 -10.42
C GLU A 120 9.43 7.52 -10.34
N SER A 121 9.68 6.78 -9.25
CA SER A 121 9.06 5.46 -9.03
C SER A 121 7.54 5.56 -8.83
N SER A 122 7.06 6.58 -8.15
CA SER A 122 5.62 6.79 -7.94
C SER A 122 4.91 7.29 -9.20
N GLU A 123 5.58 8.13 -10.00
CA GLU A 123 5.08 8.55 -11.31
C GLU A 123 4.96 7.38 -12.28
N LEU A 124 5.94 6.48 -12.30
CA LEU A 124 5.90 5.29 -13.14
C LEU A 124 4.79 4.33 -12.74
N ILE A 125 4.52 4.17 -11.44
CA ILE A 125 3.37 3.38 -10.97
C ILE A 125 2.06 4.06 -11.35
N PHE A 126 1.97 5.37 -11.19
CA PHE A 126 0.80 6.14 -11.60
C PHE A 126 0.56 6.02 -13.11
N GLU A 127 1.61 6.20 -13.92
CA GLU A 127 1.55 6.03 -15.37
C GLU A 127 1.11 4.61 -15.76
N ALA A 128 1.64 3.59 -15.08
CA ALA A 128 1.24 2.19 -15.31
C ALA A 128 -0.25 1.98 -15.01
N VAL A 129 -0.76 2.58 -13.92
CA VAL A 129 -2.18 2.51 -13.55
C VAL A 129 -3.05 3.26 -14.55
N GLU A 130 -2.61 4.43 -15.04
CA GLU A 130 -3.34 5.18 -16.06
C GLU A 130 -3.46 4.44 -17.39
N LYS A 131 -2.47 3.60 -17.73
CA LYS A 131 -2.46 2.76 -18.93
C LYS A 131 -3.22 1.44 -18.80
N LEU A 132 -3.77 1.12 -17.63
CA LEU A 132 -4.62 -0.06 -17.47
C LEU A 132 -5.89 0.03 -18.31
N PRO A 133 -6.39 -1.10 -18.84
CA PRO A 133 -7.73 -1.16 -19.42
C PRO A 133 -8.79 -0.63 -18.43
N PRO A 134 -9.85 0.06 -18.92
CA PRO A 134 -10.77 0.80 -18.05
C PRO A 134 -11.35 -0.02 -16.88
N GLN A 135 -11.76 -1.25 -17.12
CA GLN A 135 -12.32 -2.13 -16.10
C GLN A 135 -11.25 -2.55 -15.05
N GLN A 136 -10.05 -2.87 -15.49
CA GLN A 136 -8.95 -3.22 -14.60
C GLN A 136 -8.52 -2.02 -13.75
N LYS A 137 -8.48 -0.83 -14.34
CA LYS A 137 -8.17 0.43 -13.66
C LYS A 137 -9.20 0.74 -12.58
N LEU A 138 -10.50 0.59 -12.91
CA LEU A 138 -11.58 0.84 -11.98
C LEU A 138 -11.52 -0.14 -10.79
N VAL A 139 -11.40 -1.44 -11.06
CA VAL A 139 -11.25 -2.47 -10.03
C VAL A 139 -10.00 -2.22 -9.17
N PHE A 140 -8.88 -1.85 -9.78
CA PHE A 140 -7.64 -1.54 -9.08
C PHE A 140 -7.82 -0.34 -8.15
N ARG A 141 -8.45 0.75 -8.62
CA ARG A 141 -8.72 1.95 -7.81
C ARG A 141 -9.62 1.64 -6.62
N LEU A 142 -10.77 1.02 -6.86
CA LEU A 142 -11.70 0.67 -5.79
C LEU A 142 -11.05 -0.24 -4.73
N SER A 143 -10.30 -1.25 -5.17
CA SER A 143 -9.67 -2.20 -4.26
C SER A 143 -8.44 -1.63 -3.54
N ARG A 144 -7.57 -0.87 -4.24
CA ARG A 144 -6.26 -0.45 -3.71
C ARG A 144 -6.23 0.99 -3.20
N GLN A 145 -7.02 1.88 -3.78
CA GLN A 145 -7.06 3.28 -3.38
C GLN A 145 -8.19 3.56 -2.39
N GLU A 146 -9.38 2.99 -2.63
CA GLU A 146 -10.55 3.20 -1.75
C GLU A 146 -10.68 2.12 -0.68
N GLY A 147 -10.00 1.00 -0.84
CA GLY A 147 -9.89 0.00 0.18
C GLY A 147 -11.03 -0.98 0.28
N LEU A 148 -11.87 -1.00 -0.72
CA LEU A 148 -13.00 -1.91 -0.77
C LEU A 148 -12.51 -3.37 -0.86
N ASN A 149 -13.21 -4.25 -0.16
CA ASN A 149 -12.98 -5.68 -0.29
C ASN A 149 -13.55 -6.18 -1.63
N ARG A 150 -13.32 -7.44 -1.95
CA ARG A 150 -13.68 -8.04 -3.23
C ARG A 150 -15.20 -8.04 -3.46
N GLU A 151 -15.96 -8.31 -2.42
CA GLU A 151 -17.40 -8.39 -2.41
C GLU A 151 -18.02 -6.99 -2.59
N GLU A 152 -17.47 -5.99 -1.93
CA GLU A 152 -17.86 -4.58 -2.06
C GLU A 152 -17.60 -4.08 -3.49
N VAL A 153 -16.41 -4.33 -4.03
CA VAL A 153 -16.08 -3.97 -5.43
C VAL A 153 -17.02 -4.68 -6.42
N ALA A 154 -17.28 -5.98 -6.18
CA ALA A 154 -18.19 -6.77 -7.01
C ALA A 154 -19.62 -6.20 -7.02
N SER A 155 -20.12 -5.84 -5.82
CA SER A 155 -21.43 -5.22 -5.66
C SER A 155 -21.50 -3.85 -6.34
N GLN A 156 -20.50 -2.99 -6.13
CA GLN A 156 -20.47 -1.64 -6.70
C GLN A 156 -20.38 -1.63 -8.21
N LEU A 157 -19.68 -2.60 -8.81
CA LEU A 157 -19.50 -2.71 -10.26
C LEU A 157 -20.50 -3.65 -10.93
N ASN A 158 -21.38 -4.28 -10.15
CA ASN A 158 -22.32 -5.28 -10.63
C ASN A 158 -21.67 -6.43 -11.42
N ILE A 159 -20.56 -6.96 -10.89
CA ILE A 159 -19.80 -8.09 -11.45
C ILE A 159 -19.57 -9.15 -10.37
N SER A 160 -19.12 -10.36 -10.76
CA SER A 160 -18.84 -11.40 -9.77
C SER A 160 -17.54 -11.12 -8.98
N PRO A 161 -17.43 -11.55 -7.71
CA PRO A 161 -16.19 -11.47 -6.96
C PRO A 161 -15.00 -12.15 -7.65
N ASN A 162 -15.28 -13.21 -8.42
CA ASN A 162 -14.27 -13.89 -9.23
C ASN A 162 -13.77 -13.02 -10.40
N THR A 163 -14.68 -12.24 -11.01
CA THR A 163 -14.33 -11.26 -12.04
C THR A 163 -13.44 -10.15 -11.47
N VAL A 164 -13.76 -9.66 -10.26
CA VAL A 164 -12.91 -8.68 -9.54
C VAL A 164 -11.51 -9.25 -9.33
N ARG A 165 -11.40 -10.49 -8.83
CA ARG A 165 -10.11 -11.17 -8.65
C ARG A 165 -9.30 -11.24 -9.93
N ASN A 166 -9.93 -11.60 -11.04
CA ASN A 166 -9.27 -11.71 -12.34
C ASN A 166 -8.79 -10.36 -12.85
N HIS A 167 -9.64 -9.32 -12.80
CA HIS A 167 -9.24 -7.97 -13.19
C HIS A 167 -8.09 -7.43 -12.34
N LEU A 168 -8.11 -7.70 -11.03
CA LEU A 168 -7.05 -7.27 -10.14
C LEU A 168 -5.73 -8.01 -10.43
N ALA A 169 -5.78 -9.31 -10.70
CA ALA A 169 -4.60 -10.09 -11.06
C ALA A 169 -3.97 -9.60 -12.38
N GLU A 170 -4.80 -9.35 -13.41
CA GLU A 170 -4.32 -8.81 -14.68
C GLU A 170 -3.78 -7.38 -14.54
N ALA A 171 -4.41 -6.53 -13.75
CA ALA A 171 -3.90 -5.19 -13.45
C ALA A 171 -2.51 -5.24 -12.81
N ILE A 172 -2.33 -6.09 -11.79
CA ILE A 172 -1.04 -6.27 -11.11
C ILE A 172 0.03 -6.80 -12.08
N LYS A 173 -0.34 -7.77 -12.92
CA LYS A 173 0.55 -8.33 -13.94
C LYS A 173 0.98 -7.26 -14.95
N PHE A 174 0.05 -6.45 -15.43
CA PHE A 174 0.33 -5.34 -16.34
C PHE A 174 1.29 -4.31 -15.70
N ILE A 175 0.97 -3.84 -14.49
CA ILE A 175 1.81 -2.86 -13.76
C ILE A 175 3.23 -3.41 -13.58
N ARG A 176 3.36 -4.67 -13.15
CA ARG A 176 4.67 -5.32 -13.00
C ARG A 176 5.45 -5.39 -14.32
N THR A 177 4.79 -5.72 -15.42
CA THR A 177 5.41 -5.79 -16.75
C THR A 177 5.81 -4.41 -17.24
N PHE A 178 4.95 -3.41 -17.05
CA PHE A 178 5.23 -2.02 -17.38
C PHE A 178 6.45 -1.47 -16.64
N LEU A 179 6.49 -1.67 -15.32
CA LEU A 179 7.62 -1.27 -14.51
C LEU A 179 8.91 -1.98 -14.91
N ARG A 180 8.84 -3.27 -15.24
CA ARG A 180 10.02 -4.04 -15.70
C ARG A 180 10.60 -3.54 -17.03
N ASN A 181 9.77 -3.01 -17.89
CA ASN A 181 10.19 -2.52 -19.21
C ASN A 181 10.63 -1.04 -19.20
N SER A 182 10.44 -0.37 -18.08
CA SER A 182 10.92 0.99 -17.87
C SER A 182 12.42 0.97 -17.48
N THR A 183 13.23 1.82 -18.09
CA THR A 183 14.69 1.92 -17.84
C THR A 183 15.03 2.23 -16.37
N ALA A 184 14.13 2.86 -15.63
CA ALA A 184 14.26 3.09 -14.18
C ALA A 184 14.30 1.80 -13.36
N THR A 185 13.72 0.71 -13.85
CA THR A 185 13.69 -0.59 -13.13
C THR A 185 15.09 -1.23 -13.04
N PHE A 186 15.97 -1.00 -14.00
CA PHE A 186 17.35 -1.50 -13.93
C PHE A 186 18.12 -0.90 -12.75
N LEU A 187 17.88 0.36 -12.43
CA LEU A 187 18.53 1.03 -11.30
C LEU A 187 17.98 0.53 -9.96
N ILE A 188 16.68 0.28 -9.86
CA ILE A 188 16.03 -0.26 -8.64
C ILE A 188 16.48 -1.71 -8.40
N ILE A 189 16.50 -2.56 -9.42
CA ILE A 189 16.96 -3.95 -9.32
C ILE A 189 18.47 -4.00 -9.03
N PHE A 190 19.27 -3.16 -9.66
CA PHE A 190 20.72 -3.08 -9.44
C PHE A 190 21.04 -2.64 -8.01
N TRP A 191 20.28 -1.69 -7.46
CA TRP A 191 20.44 -1.26 -6.07
C TRP A 191 19.98 -2.35 -5.06
N PHE A 192 18.95 -3.14 -5.40
CA PHE A 192 18.47 -4.26 -4.58
C PHE A 192 19.43 -5.46 -4.55
N LEU A 193 20.16 -5.69 -5.64
CA LEU A 193 21.12 -6.82 -5.77
C LEU A 193 22.50 -6.49 -5.21
N LYS A 194 22.81 -5.22 -4.94
CA LYS A 194 24.13 -4.80 -4.44
C LYS A 194 24.19 -4.69 -2.90
N LYS A 195 23.11 -5.11 -2.21
CA LYS A 195 23.03 -5.15 -0.75
C LYS A 195 22.59 -6.52 -0.26
#